data_91f4cf98dc6d3b4a38603289585942d9
#
_entry.id   91f4cf98dc6d3b4a38603289585942d9
#
_cell.length_a   1.000
_cell.length_b   1.000
_cell.length_c   1.000
_cell.angle_alpha   90.00
_cell.angle_beta   90.00
_cell.angle_gamma   90.00
#
_symmetry.space_group_name_H-M   'P 1'
#
loop_
_entity.id
_entity.type
_entity.pdbx_description
1 polymer ?
#
loop_
_entity_poly.entity_id
_entity_poly.type
_entity_poly.pdbx_seq_one_letter_code
_entity_poly.pdbx_strand_id
1 'polypeptide(L)'
;MKSYPIAKSRRVRSTPYTSRIENQGVTAYTVYNHMLLPAAFGSLEESCDHLKKNVQIWDVAAERQVEISGKDAAKLVQLMTCRDLSKSKVGRCYYCPLIDENGNLVNDPVILKLSEDRWWISIADSDVIFFAKGLASGNKFDVKIFEPIVDILAVQGPKSFDLMEKVFGEKMKELKFFGFDYFTFNGAKHLIARSGWSKQGGFEIYVENTNSGLKLYDHLFEIGKEFNVRPGCPNLIERIESGLLSYGNDFDNNDNPFQCGFDKYIDLETDINFLGKDKLKKIKEKGIDRKLMGVQIDLTKILLTSSLDIKNNEGNIIGELRSACYSPHFKKVIGIAMIKEPYCKASSSGTIEIDGNSLALKVCDLPFI
;
A
#
# COMPACT_ATOMS: atom_id res chain seq x y z
N MET A 1 5.71 8.18 25.77
CA MET A 1 5.44 6.72 25.69
C MET A 1 6.76 5.99 25.83
N LYS A 2 6.86 4.90 26.61
CA LYS A 2 8.06 4.08 26.64
C LYS A 2 8.20 3.35 25.31
N SER A 3 9.36 3.39 24.64
CA SER A 3 9.63 2.56 23.50
C SER A 3 10.04 1.16 23.97
N TYR A 4 9.49 0.12 23.36
CA TYR A 4 9.88 -1.25 23.62
C TYR A 4 10.60 -1.79 22.37
N PRO A 5 11.77 -2.44 22.52
CA PRO A 5 12.46 -3.04 21.39
C PRO A 5 11.65 -4.23 20.85
N ILE A 6 11.60 -4.36 19.52
CA ILE A 6 11.03 -5.54 18.87
C ILE A 6 12.05 -6.67 18.92
N ALA A 7 11.69 -7.82 19.52
CA ALA A 7 12.52 -9.02 19.52
C ALA A 7 12.53 -9.65 18.12
N LYS A 8 13.67 -9.54 17.42
CA LYS A 8 13.90 -10.21 16.13
C LYS A 8 13.79 -11.74 16.32
N SER A 9 13.01 -12.42 15.50
CA SER A 9 12.79 -13.86 15.60
C SER A 9 12.30 -14.41 14.26
N ARG A 10 12.12 -15.73 14.16
CA ARG A 10 11.54 -16.36 12.96
C ARG A 10 10.09 -15.89 12.69
N ARG A 11 9.39 -15.34 13.67
CA ARG A 11 8.05 -14.74 13.52
C ARG A 11 8.09 -13.31 13.00
N VAL A 12 9.20 -12.59 13.28
CA VAL A 12 9.43 -11.23 12.78
C VAL A 12 10.75 -11.26 12.04
N ARG A 13 10.67 -11.49 10.73
CA ARG A 13 11.83 -11.71 9.86
C ARG A 13 12.51 -10.38 9.52
N SER A 14 13.81 -10.43 9.38
CA SER A 14 14.59 -9.34 8.75
C SER A 14 14.55 -9.47 7.23
N THR A 15 14.78 -8.36 6.53
CA THR A 15 15.05 -8.36 5.10
C THR A 15 16.55 -8.54 4.83
N PRO A 16 16.96 -8.84 3.61
CA PRO A 16 18.39 -8.84 3.27
C PRO A 16 19.06 -7.46 3.44
N TYR A 17 18.30 -6.39 3.37
CA TYR A 17 18.80 -5.02 3.46
C TYR A 17 18.87 -4.49 4.90
N THR A 18 18.33 -5.19 5.88
CA THR A 18 18.19 -4.72 7.27
C THR A 18 19.50 -4.16 7.85
N SER A 19 20.64 -4.84 7.66
CA SER A 19 21.94 -4.36 8.18
C SER A 19 22.38 -3.05 7.53
N ARG A 20 22.06 -2.82 6.25
CA ARG A 20 22.34 -1.57 5.53
C ARG A 20 21.45 -0.44 6.04
N ILE A 21 20.19 -0.74 6.25
CA ILE A 21 19.19 0.17 6.81
C ILE A 21 19.59 0.61 8.23
N GLU A 22 20.03 -0.32 9.06
CA GLU A 22 20.54 -0.01 10.42
C GLU A 22 21.77 0.91 10.37
N ASN A 23 22.72 0.65 9.45
CA ASN A 23 23.90 1.52 9.25
C ASN A 23 23.54 2.91 8.68
N GLN A 24 22.39 3.05 8.03
CA GLN A 24 21.90 4.33 7.50
C GLN A 24 21.04 5.12 8.50
N GLY A 25 20.90 4.64 9.73
CA GLY A 25 20.30 5.39 10.82
C GLY A 25 18.78 5.31 10.90
N VAL A 26 18.20 4.14 10.56
CA VAL A 26 16.77 3.89 10.82
C VAL A 26 16.48 4.11 12.32
N THR A 27 15.41 4.84 12.61
CA THR A 27 15.01 5.18 13.98
C THR A 27 13.77 4.42 14.45
N ALA A 28 13.01 3.85 13.55
CA ALA A 28 11.85 3.02 13.87
C ALA A 28 11.58 1.95 12.81
N TYR A 29 11.06 0.83 13.28
CA TYR A 29 10.48 -0.23 12.45
C TYR A 29 9.03 -0.46 12.81
N THR A 30 8.23 -0.87 11.83
CA THR A 30 6.95 -1.54 12.04
C THR A 30 7.05 -3.01 11.60
N VAL A 31 6.04 -3.80 11.93
CA VAL A 31 5.90 -5.17 11.43
C VAL A 31 4.87 -5.16 10.30
N TYR A 32 5.24 -5.71 9.16
CA TYR A 32 4.39 -5.80 7.98
C TYR A 32 4.61 -7.18 7.34
N ASN A 33 3.56 -7.94 7.10
CA ASN A 33 3.64 -9.31 6.59
C ASN A 33 4.65 -10.20 7.36
N HIS A 34 4.68 -10.11 8.70
CA HIS A 34 5.62 -10.83 9.57
C HIS A 34 7.10 -10.46 9.36
N MET A 35 7.39 -9.30 8.78
CA MET A 35 8.74 -8.80 8.54
C MET A 35 8.94 -7.40 9.10
N LEU A 36 10.20 -7.05 9.35
CA LEU A 36 10.57 -5.68 9.70
C LEU A 36 10.44 -4.79 8.47
N LEU A 37 9.67 -3.72 8.58
CA LEU A 37 9.57 -2.65 7.59
C LEU A 37 10.08 -1.36 8.23
N PRO A 38 11.08 -0.66 7.64
CA PRO A 38 11.50 0.64 8.10
C PRO A 38 10.31 1.61 8.14
N ALA A 39 10.19 2.36 9.24
CA ALA A 39 9.07 3.28 9.46
C ALA A 39 9.53 4.74 9.71
N ALA A 40 10.81 4.96 10.04
CA ALA A 40 11.36 6.31 10.18
C ALA A 40 12.89 6.35 10.06
N PHE A 41 13.39 7.48 9.53
CA PHE A 41 14.79 7.89 9.50
C PHE A 41 14.91 9.33 10.03
N GLY A 42 14.54 9.55 11.29
CA GLY A 42 14.52 10.88 11.90
C GLY A 42 13.15 11.55 11.80
N SER A 43 13.12 12.86 11.46
CA SER A 43 11.87 13.63 11.36
C SER A 43 10.99 13.18 10.19
N LEU A 44 9.71 12.97 10.48
CA LEU A 44 8.72 12.59 9.49
C LEU A 44 8.50 13.71 8.46
N GLU A 45 8.52 14.97 8.91
CA GLU A 45 8.34 16.17 8.10
C GLU A 45 9.52 16.39 7.15
N GLU A 46 10.76 16.26 7.66
CA GLU A 46 11.96 16.37 6.81
C GLU A 46 12.04 15.25 5.78
N SER A 47 11.66 14.03 6.16
CA SER A 47 11.59 12.89 5.26
C SER A 47 10.54 13.11 4.16
N CYS A 48 9.36 13.67 4.51
CA CYS A 48 8.31 14.02 3.57
C CYS A 48 8.78 15.12 2.59
N ASP A 49 9.39 16.18 3.10
CA ASP A 49 9.92 17.27 2.26
C ASP A 49 11.01 16.77 1.32
N HIS A 50 11.90 15.91 1.80
CA HIS A 50 12.93 15.30 0.98
C HIS A 50 12.35 14.42 -0.13
N LEU A 51 11.36 13.57 0.18
CA LEU A 51 10.65 12.70 -0.77
C LEU A 51 10.03 13.52 -1.91
N LYS A 52 9.39 14.65 -1.57
CA LYS A 52 8.74 15.54 -2.55
C LYS A 52 9.71 16.30 -3.48
N LYS A 53 11.00 16.37 -3.14
CA LYS A 53 12.00 17.16 -3.87
C LYS A 53 13.12 16.34 -4.52
N ASN A 54 13.40 15.14 -4.02
CA ASN A 54 14.58 14.38 -4.38
C ASN A 54 14.23 12.92 -4.70
N VAL A 55 15.09 11.98 -4.31
CA VAL A 55 14.88 10.54 -4.46
C VAL A 55 15.21 9.83 -3.16
N GLN A 56 14.38 8.85 -2.81
CA GLN A 56 14.61 7.95 -1.69
C GLN A 56 14.64 6.50 -2.18
N ILE A 57 15.44 5.68 -1.50
CA ILE A 57 15.45 4.23 -1.68
C ILE A 57 14.86 3.61 -0.41
N TRP A 58 13.82 2.80 -0.59
CA TRP A 58 13.07 2.14 0.48
C TRP A 58 13.31 0.64 0.43
N ASP A 59 13.62 0.05 1.55
CA ASP A 59 13.52 -1.39 1.75
C ASP A 59 12.05 -1.74 2.02
N VAL A 60 11.37 -2.23 1.01
CA VAL A 60 9.99 -2.69 1.09
C VAL A 60 9.88 -4.20 0.81
N ALA A 61 10.93 -4.97 1.11
CA ALA A 61 10.92 -6.43 0.95
C ALA A 61 9.87 -7.13 1.84
N ALA A 62 9.30 -6.41 2.81
CA ALA A 62 8.14 -6.84 3.57
C ALA A 62 6.84 -6.92 2.75
N GLU A 63 6.79 -6.30 1.56
CA GLU A 63 5.73 -6.50 0.55
C GLU A 63 5.96 -7.84 -0.15
N ARG A 64 5.55 -8.92 0.49
CA ARG A 64 5.75 -10.28 0.01
C ARG A 64 4.94 -10.55 -1.25
N GLN A 65 5.42 -11.48 -2.07
CA GLN A 65 4.70 -11.94 -3.25
C GLN A 65 3.97 -13.24 -2.97
N VAL A 66 2.75 -13.39 -3.46
CA VAL A 66 2.12 -14.70 -3.64
C VAL A 66 2.15 -15.02 -5.13
N GLU A 67 2.92 -16.04 -5.51
CA GLU A 67 2.91 -16.52 -6.89
C GLU A 67 1.78 -17.52 -7.08
N ILE A 68 0.97 -17.31 -8.12
CA ILE A 68 -0.04 -18.23 -8.62
C ILE A 68 0.32 -18.57 -10.05
N SER A 69 0.60 -19.85 -10.30
CA SER A 69 0.96 -20.34 -11.64
C SER A 69 0.24 -21.65 -11.97
N GLY A 70 0.02 -21.90 -13.27
CA GLY A 70 -0.63 -23.10 -13.77
C GLY A 70 -1.86 -22.81 -14.61
N LYS A 71 -2.47 -23.87 -15.11
CA LYS A 71 -3.55 -23.85 -16.09
C LYS A 71 -4.75 -23.00 -15.68
N ASP A 72 -5.09 -22.99 -14.39
CA ASP A 72 -6.22 -22.24 -13.86
C ASP A 72 -5.80 -20.97 -13.09
N ALA A 73 -4.56 -20.53 -13.23
CA ALA A 73 -4.03 -19.37 -12.50
C ALA A 73 -4.86 -18.10 -12.74
N ALA A 74 -5.15 -17.78 -14.00
CA ALA A 74 -5.97 -16.61 -14.35
C ALA A 74 -7.39 -16.70 -13.79
N LYS A 75 -7.99 -17.90 -13.72
CA LYS A 75 -9.33 -18.12 -13.15
C LYS A 75 -9.31 -17.88 -11.65
N LEU A 76 -8.28 -18.38 -10.94
CA LEU A 76 -8.15 -18.17 -9.50
C LEU A 76 -7.94 -16.70 -9.18
N VAL A 77 -7.03 -16.02 -9.89
CA VAL A 77 -6.77 -14.59 -9.68
C VAL A 77 -8.04 -13.77 -9.93
N GLN A 78 -8.80 -14.07 -11.01
CA GLN A 78 -10.09 -13.40 -11.28
C GLN A 78 -11.13 -13.70 -10.19
N LEU A 79 -11.18 -14.91 -9.65
CA LEU A 79 -12.12 -15.27 -8.59
C LEU A 79 -11.89 -14.46 -7.29
N MET A 80 -10.64 -14.05 -7.03
CA MET A 80 -10.25 -13.34 -5.81
C MET A 80 -10.57 -11.84 -5.85
N THR A 81 -10.70 -11.23 -7.04
CA THR A 81 -10.84 -9.76 -7.17
C THR A 81 -12.13 -9.34 -7.86
N CYS A 82 -12.70 -8.23 -7.39
CA CYS A 82 -13.86 -7.60 -8.02
C CYS A 82 -13.51 -6.79 -9.30
N ARG A 83 -12.23 -6.67 -9.62
CA ARG A 83 -11.78 -5.99 -10.84
C ARG A 83 -11.76 -6.95 -12.04
N ASP A 84 -12.28 -6.50 -13.19
CA ASP A 84 -12.20 -7.28 -14.43
C ASP A 84 -10.76 -7.35 -14.96
N LEU A 85 -10.20 -8.55 -14.96
CA LEU A 85 -8.87 -8.87 -15.48
C LEU A 85 -8.91 -9.56 -16.86
N SER A 86 -10.09 -9.74 -17.48
CA SER A 86 -10.24 -10.43 -18.77
C SER A 86 -9.42 -9.80 -19.90
N LYS A 87 -9.19 -8.47 -19.83
CA LYS A 87 -8.39 -7.70 -20.79
C LYS A 87 -6.99 -7.37 -20.28
N SER A 88 -6.55 -8.02 -19.20
CA SER A 88 -5.22 -7.80 -18.64
C SER A 88 -4.12 -8.28 -19.59
N LYS A 89 -2.99 -7.58 -19.60
CA LYS A 89 -1.85 -7.81 -20.48
C LYS A 89 -0.62 -8.22 -19.71
N VAL A 90 0.17 -9.13 -20.24
CA VAL A 90 1.51 -9.46 -19.74
C VAL A 90 2.37 -8.20 -19.73
N GLY A 91 3.22 -8.04 -18.71
CA GLY A 91 4.04 -6.84 -18.55
C GLY A 91 3.31 -5.65 -17.89
N ARG A 92 2.12 -5.91 -17.29
CA ARG A 92 1.32 -4.87 -16.63
C ARG A 92 1.01 -5.22 -15.18
N CYS A 93 0.92 -4.17 -14.36
CA CYS A 93 0.46 -4.22 -12.98
C CYS A 93 -1.00 -3.75 -12.90
N TYR A 94 -1.73 -4.27 -11.92
CA TYR A 94 -3.14 -3.95 -11.67
C TYR A 94 -3.37 -3.83 -10.16
N TYR A 95 -3.85 -2.68 -9.70
CA TYR A 95 -4.34 -2.56 -8.32
C TYR A 95 -5.70 -3.25 -8.23
N CYS A 96 -5.81 -4.26 -7.38
CA CYS A 96 -6.95 -5.17 -7.33
C CYS A 96 -7.42 -5.39 -5.90
N PRO A 97 -8.53 -4.78 -5.48
CA PRO A 97 -9.16 -5.17 -4.22
C PRO A 97 -9.54 -6.66 -4.25
N LEU A 98 -9.02 -7.43 -3.29
CA LEU A 98 -9.42 -8.81 -3.05
C LEU A 98 -10.57 -8.82 -2.05
N ILE A 99 -11.59 -9.63 -2.31
CA ILE A 99 -12.80 -9.65 -1.49
C ILE A 99 -13.21 -11.07 -1.12
N ASP A 100 -13.89 -11.18 0.02
CA ASP A 100 -14.48 -12.42 0.51
C ASP A 100 -15.89 -12.69 -0.05
N GLU A 101 -16.52 -13.78 0.40
CA GLU A 101 -17.88 -14.18 0.02
C GLU A 101 -18.96 -13.20 0.50
N ASN A 102 -18.66 -12.33 1.45
CA ASN A 102 -19.56 -11.29 1.94
C ASN A 102 -19.39 -9.95 1.21
N GLY A 103 -18.38 -9.86 0.32
CA GLY A 103 -17.99 -8.65 -0.40
C GLY A 103 -17.12 -7.71 0.42
N ASN A 104 -16.54 -8.19 1.53
CA ASN A 104 -15.59 -7.42 2.35
C ASN A 104 -14.16 -7.58 1.84
N LEU A 105 -13.33 -6.59 2.14
CA LEU A 105 -11.93 -6.55 1.71
C LEU A 105 -11.07 -7.57 2.46
N VAL A 106 -10.30 -8.36 1.73
CA VAL A 106 -9.28 -9.27 2.26
C VAL A 106 -7.89 -8.65 2.15
N ASN A 107 -7.66 -7.88 1.09
CA ASN A 107 -6.39 -7.21 0.79
C ASN A 107 -6.59 -6.25 -0.39
N ASP A 108 -5.62 -5.37 -0.64
CA ASP A 108 -5.63 -4.44 -1.77
C ASP A 108 -4.30 -4.46 -2.57
N PRO A 109 -3.88 -5.62 -3.07
CA PRO A 109 -2.57 -5.79 -3.67
C PRO A 109 -2.43 -5.10 -5.02
N VAL A 110 -1.18 -4.95 -5.44
CA VAL A 110 -0.82 -4.79 -6.84
C VAL A 110 -0.57 -6.19 -7.43
N ILE A 111 -1.28 -6.54 -8.50
CA ILE A 111 -1.15 -7.82 -9.21
C ILE A 111 -0.32 -7.61 -10.47
N LEU A 112 0.74 -8.41 -10.65
CA LEU A 112 1.61 -8.41 -11.82
C LEU A 112 1.28 -9.62 -12.71
N LYS A 113 0.92 -9.40 -13.98
CA LYS A 113 0.74 -10.48 -14.95
C LYS A 113 2.06 -10.81 -15.64
N LEU A 114 2.76 -11.84 -15.16
CA LEU A 114 4.09 -12.25 -15.65
C LEU A 114 3.99 -13.04 -16.97
N SER A 115 2.97 -13.89 -17.08
CA SER A 115 2.60 -14.61 -18.32
C SER A 115 1.09 -14.86 -18.31
N GLU A 116 0.55 -15.58 -19.29
CA GLU A 116 -0.87 -15.91 -19.31
C GLU A 116 -1.27 -16.85 -18.16
N ASP A 117 -0.34 -17.63 -17.68
CA ASP A 117 -0.51 -18.66 -16.64
C ASP A 117 0.33 -18.43 -15.37
N ARG A 118 0.94 -17.24 -15.21
CA ARG A 118 1.80 -16.92 -14.06
C ARG A 118 1.58 -15.49 -13.59
N TRP A 119 1.25 -15.34 -12.31
CA TRP A 119 0.91 -14.07 -11.67
C TRP A 119 1.62 -13.91 -10.35
N TRP A 120 2.03 -12.69 -10.05
CA TRP A 120 2.42 -12.29 -8.71
C TRP A 120 1.36 -11.37 -8.11
N ILE A 121 1.03 -11.62 -6.84
CA ILE A 121 0.20 -10.76 -6.00
C ILE A 121 1.14 -10.13 -4.98
N SER A 122 1.47 -8.84 -5.16
CA SER A 122 2.25 -8.03 -4.22
C SER A 122 1.32 -7.57 -3.10
N ILE A 123 1.37 -8.25 -1.96
CA ILE A 123 0.34 -8.16 -0.93
C ILE A 123 0.54 -6.99 0.02
N ALA A 124 -0.58 -6.39 0.47
CA ALA A 124 -0.64 -5.61 1.69
C ALA A 124 -0.59 -6.54 2.93
N ASP A 125 -0.71 -6.00 4.13
CA ASP A 125 -0.48 -6.70 5.39
C ASP A 125 -1.58 -7.73 5.73
N SER A 126 -1.60 -8.86 5.01
CA SER A 126 -2.43 -10.02 5.36
C SER A 126 -1.94 -11.31 4.70
N ASP A 127 -2.34 -12.47 5.25
CA ASP A 127 -1.92 -13.80 4.77
C ASP A 127 -2.72 -14.28 3.53
N VAL A 128 -2.69 -13.53 2.44
CA VAL A 128 -3.38 -13.82 1.16
C VAL A 128 -3.07 -15.22 0.62
N ILE A 129 -1.89 -15.77 0.91
CA ILE A 129 -1.51 -17.12 0.45
C ILE A 129 -2.49 -18.20 0.93
N PHE A 130 -3.01 -18.10 2.17
CA PHE A 130 -3.97 -19.07 2.69
C PHE A 130 -5.34 -18.90 2.06
N PHE A 131 -5.75 -17.65 1.81
CA PHE A 131 -6.98 -17.35 1.08
C PHE A 131 -6.93 -17.95 -0.34
N ALA A 132 -5.85 -17.71 -1.08
CA ALA A 132 -5.66 -18.27 -2.43
C ALA A 132 -5.66 -19.80 -2.43
N LYS A 133 -4.95 -20.45 -1.48
CA LYS A 133 -4.92 -21.92 -1.35
C LYS A 133 -6.29 -22.50 -1.00
N GLY A 134 -7.04 -21.85 -0.11
CA GLY A 134 -8.39 -22.26 0.26
C GLY A 134 -9.35 -22.24 -0.94
N LEU A 135 -9.34 -21.14 -1.70
CA LEU A 135 -10.16 -21.01 -2.92
C LEU A 135 -9.75 -22.00 -4.00
N ALA A 136 -8.45 -22.19 -4.23
CA ALA A 136 -7.95 -23.15 -5.21
C ALA A 136 -8.38 -24.59 -4.89
N SER A 137 -8.26 -25.00 -3.62
CA SER A 137 -8.67 -26.32 -3.15
C SER A 137 -10.17 -26.52 -3.28
N GLY A 138 -10.98 -25.56 -2.82
CA GLY A 138 -12.45 -25.63 -2.89
C GLY A 138 -12.98 -25.72 -4.31
N ASN A 139 -12.34 -25.06 -5.27
CA ASN A 139 -12.73 -25.05 -6.69
C ASN A 139 -11.98 -26.11 -7.52
N LYS A 140 -11.07 -26.89 -6.92
CA LYS A 140 -10.25 -27.91 -7.60
C LYS A 140 -9.46 -27.35 -8.78
N PHE A 141 -8.93 -26.13 -8.64
CA PHE A 141 -8.10 -25.49 -9.68
C PHE A 141 -6.71 -26.14 -9.77
N ASP A 142 -6.26 -26.33 -11.01
CA ASP A 142 -4.92 -26.84 -11.32
C ASP A 142 -3.93 -25.67 -11.29
N VAL A 143 -3.42 -25.38 -10.09
CA VAL A 143 -2.50 -24.27 -9.82
C VAL A 143 -1.43 -24.66 -8.80
N LYS A 144 -0.27 -24.02 -8.93
CA LYS A 144 0.79 -23.98 -7.91
C LYS A 144 0.76 -22.62 -7.21
N ILE A 145 0.71 -22.62 -5.88
CA ILE A 145 0.66 -21.39 -5.06
C ILE A 145 1.77 -21.45 -4.02
N PHE A 146 2.67 -20.48 -4.05
CA PHE A 146 3.78 -20.37 -3.11
C PHE A 146 4.25 -18.92 -2.96
N GLU A 147 5.08 -18.67 -1.95
CA GLU A 147 5.78 -17.42 -1.75
C GLU A 147 7.17 -17.53 -2.38
N PRO A 148 7.46 -16.83 -3.49
CA PRO A 148 8.79 -16.76 -4.05
C PRO A 148 9.71 -15.90 -3.17
N ILE A 149 11.01 -16.12 -3.24
CA ILE A 149 12.00 -15.22 -2.62
C ILE A 149 12.15 -14.04 -3.56
N VAL A 150 11.54 -12.92 -3.19
CA VAL A 150 11.62 -11.66 -3.93
C VAL A 150 11.77 -10.53 -2.92
N ASP A 151 12.89 -9.83 -3.01
CA ASP A 151 13.25 -8.74 -2.11
C ASP A 151 13.04 -7.40 -2.83
N ILE A 152 11.97 -6.65 -2.51
CA ILE A 152 11.61 -5.45 -3.24
C ILE A 152 12.37 -4.23 -2.69
N LEU A 153 12.92 -3.44 -3.61
CA LEU A 153 13.40 -2.09 -3.36
C LEU A 153 12.50 -1.09 -4.09
N ALA A 154 12.01 -0.06 -3.39
CA ALA A 154 11.32 1.04 -4.02
C ALA A 154 12.26 2.25 -4.17
N VAL A 155 12.27 2.87 -5.36
CA VAL A 155 13.01 4.09 -5.66
C VAL A 155 11.98 5.18 -5.93
N GLN A 156 11.75 6.06 -4.96
CA GLN A 156 10.62 6.98 -4.95
C GLN A 156 11.06 8.44 -4.91
N GLY A 157 10.27 9.31 -5.55
CA GLY A 157 10.50 10.75 -5.60
C GLY A 157 10.76 11.28 -7.03
N PRO A 158 10.68 12.61 -7.25
CA PRO A 158 10.74 13.20 -8.59
C PRO A 158 12.04 12.93 -9.34
N LYS A 159 13.17 12.72 -8.64
CA LYS A 159 14.47 12.37 -9.25
C LYS A 159 14.68 10.86 -9.43
N SER A 160 13.68 10.03 -9.17
CA SER A 160 13.77 8.58 -9.33
C SER A 160 14.03 8.18 -10.80
N PHE A 161 13.44 8.91 -11.75
CA PHE A 161 13.67 8.67 -13.17
C PHE A 161 15.13 8.85 -13.59
N ASP A 162 15.73 9.97 -13.20
CA ASP A 162 17.12 10.28 -13.54
C ASP A 162 18.07 9.24 -12.95
N LEU A 163 17.85 8.84 -11.69
CA LEU A 163 18.64 7.80 -11.06
C LEU A 163 18.49 6.45 -11.77
N MET A 164 17.26 6.04 -12.06
CA MET A 164 17.00 4.74 -12.68
C MET A 164 17.51 4.68 -14.12
N GLU A 165 17.37 5.76 -14.89
CA GLU A 165 17.97 5.86 -16.23
C GLU A 165 19.50 5.75 -16.18
N LYS A 166 20.14 6.39 -15.20
CA LYS A 166 21.59 6.32 -15.05
C LYS A 166 22.10 4.94 -14.72
N VAL A 167 21.32 4.15 -13.95
CA VAL A 167 21.70 2.79 -13.56
C VAL A 167 21.33 1.74 -14.62
N PHE A 168 20.17 1.88 -15.27
CA PHE A 168 19.62 0.87 -16.18
C PHE A 168 19.55 1.29 -17.65
N GLY A 169 19.92 2.54 -17.96
CA GLY A 169 19.94 3.08 -19.31
C GLY A 169 18.61 3.65 -19.81
N GLU A 170 18.64 4.20 -21.02
CA GLU A 170 17.54 4.95 -21.63
C GLU A 170 16.22 4.15 -21.80
N LYS A 171 16.31 2.82 -21.85
CA LYS A 171 15.13 1.95 -21.93
C LYS A 171 14.14 2.20 -20.77
N MET A 172 14.60 2.75 -19.65
CA MET A 172 13.72 3.13 -18.53
C MET A 172 12.63 4.14 -18.92
N LYS A 173 12.89 5.00 -19.92
CA LYS A 173 11.93 6.00 -20.43
C LYS A 173 10.69 5.37 -21.10
N GLU A 174 10.85 4.16 -21.65
CA GLU A 174 9.76 3.45 -22.34
C GLU A 174 8.77 2.83 -21.35
N LEU A 175 9.17 2.66 -20.09
CA LEU A 175 8.36 1.99 -19.07
C LEU A 175 7.19 2.88 -18.66
N LYS A 176 5.97 2.46 -19.03
CA LYS A 176 4.74 3.20 -18.72
C LYS A 176 4.32 2.98 -17.27
N PHE A 177 3.61 3.93 -16.70
CA PHE A 177 3.02 3.79 -15.37
C PHE A 177 2.19 2.49 -15.27
N PHE A 178 2.39 1.73 -14.19
CA PHE A 178 1.83 0.39 -14.00
C PHE A 178 2.22 -0.60 -15.12
N GLY A 179 3.36 -0.37 -15.78
CA GLY A 179 4.05 -1.36 -16.60
C GLY A 179 5.29 -1.87 -15.90
N PHE A 180 5.72 -3.06 -16.28
CA PHE A 180 7.01 -3.61 -15.86
C PHE A 180 7.74 -4.26 -17.03
N ASP A 181 9.06 -4.33 -16.93
CA ASP A 181 9.94 -5.06 -17.84
C ASP A 181 11.17 -5.55 -17.07
N TYR A 182 11.97 -6.37 -17.70
CA TYR A 182 13.22 -6.89 -17.15
C TYR A 182 14.41 -6.04 -17.59
N PHE A 183 15.21 -5.67 -16.60
CA PHE A 183 16.45 -4.89 -16.78
C PHE A 183 17.62 -5.66 -16.18
N THR A 184 18.81 -5.47 -16.75
CA THR A 184 19.99 -6.21 -16.33
C THR A 184 20.94 -5.31 -15.52
N PHE A 185 21.34 -5.78 -14.35
CA PHE A 185 22.39 -5.19 -13.54
C PHE A 185 23.45 -6.24 -13.22
N ASN A 186 24.71 -5.98 -13.59
CA ASN A 186 25.85 -6.92 -13.38
C ASN A 186 25.55 -8.37 -13.80
N GLY A 187 24.88 -8.55 -14.95
CA GLY A 187 24.54 -9.87 -15.50
C GLY A 187 23.29 -10.52 -14.90
N ALA A 188 22.72 -9.99 -13.82
CA ALA A 188 21.46 -10.46 -13.26
C ALA A 188 20.28 -9.66 -13.79
N LYS A 189 19.17 -10.35 -14.11
CA LYS A 189 17.92 -9.69 -14.51
C LYS A 189 17.07 -9.38 -13.27
N HIS A 190 16.50 -8.18 -13.26
CA HIS A 190 15.54 -7.72 -12.27
C HIS A 190 14.28 -7.26 -12.96
N LEU A 191 13.12 -7.66 -12.46
CA LEU A 191 11.84 -7.09 -12.87
C LEU A 191 11.73 -5.70 -12.25
N ILE A 192 11.48 -4.68 -13.06
CA ILE A 192 11.28 -3.31 -12.61
C ILE A 192 9.91 -2.85 -13.06
N ALA A 193 9.06 -2.49 -12.10
CA ALA A 193 7.77 -1.89 -12.34
C ALA A 193 7.85 -0.37 -12.14
N ARG A 194 7.15 0.39 -13.00
CA ARG A 194 6.93 1.81 -12.77
C ARG A 194 5.71 1.98 -11.87
N SER A 195 5.92 1.78 -10.60
CA SER A 195 4.93 1.78 -9.51
C SER A 195 5.55 2.29 -8.22
N GLY A 196 4.79 2.29 -7.17
CA GLY A 196 5.23 2.68 -5.83
C GLY A 196 4.10 3.28 -5.01
N TRP A 197 4.30 3.31 -3.71
CA TRP A 197 3.32 3.79 -2.76
C TRP A 197 3.60 5.23 -2.33
N SER A 198 3.77 6.11 -3.33
CA SER A 198 3.80 7.56 -3.18
C SER A 198 3.26 8.23 -4.46
N LYS A 199 2.73 9.43 -4.35
CA LYS A 199 2.35 10.23 -5.52
C LYS A 199 3.53 11.04 -6.11
N GLN A 200 4.74 10.80 -5.62
CA GLN A 200 5.93 11.52 -6.06
C GLN A 200 6.60 10.88 -7.28
N GLY A 201 6.03 9.77 -7.78
CA GLY A 201 6.61 8.97 -8.87
C GLY A 201 7.69 8.01 -8.36
N GLY A 202 7.97 6.98 -9.16
CA GLY A 202 8.98 6.01 -8.78
C GLY A 202 8.89 4.67 -9.46
N PHE A 203 9.68 3.76 -8.93
CA PHE A 203 9.84 2.39 -9.41
C PHE A 203 9.93 1.42 -8.25
N GLU A 204 9.52 0.19 -8.49
CA GLU A 204 9.73 -0.96 -7.62
C GLU A 204 10.57 -1.99 -8.35
N ILE A 205 11.67 -2.40 -7.74
CA ILE A 205 12.63 -3.36 -8.27
C ILE A 205 12.40 -4.68 -7.52
N TYR A 206 11.91 -5.69 -8.21
CA TYR A 206 11.64 -7.03 -7.70
C TYR A 206 12.90 -7.88 -7.86
N VAL A 207 13.57 -8.13 -6.77
CA VAL A 207 14.88 -8.79 -6.74
C VAL A 207 14.71 -10.26 -6.37
N GLU A 208 14.90 -11.16 -7.34
CA GLU A 208 14.88 -12.62 -7.13
C GLU A 208 16.23 -13.19 -6.71
N ASN A 209 17.31 -12.40 -6.79
CA ASN A 209 18.66 -12.80 -6.39
C ASN A 209 19.21 -11.84 -5.33
N THR A 210 19.15 -12.26 -4.08
CA THR A 210 19.55 -11.44 -2.92
C THR A 210 20.98 -10.88 -3.05
N ASN A 211 21.96 -11.66 -3.53
CA ASN A 211 23.34 -11.16 -3.67
C ASN A 211 23.45 -10.05 -4.74
N SER A 212 22.70 -10.15 -5.84
CA SER A 212 22.60 -9.10 -6.83
C SER A 212 21.87 -7.88 -6.26
N GLY A 213 20.79 -8.10 -5.49
CA GLY A 213 20.03 -7.05 -4.83
C GLY A 213 20.85 -6.22 -3.86
N LEU A 214 21.70 -6.86 -3.07
CA LEU A 214 22.61 -6.17 -2.14
C LEU A 214 23.61 -5.26 -2.89
N LYS A 215 24.18 -5.75 -3.99
CA LYS A 215 25.07 -4.95 -4.84
C LYS A 215 24.32 -3.81 -5.53
N LEU A 216 23.10 -4.08 -5.98
CA LEU A 216 22.25 -3.06 -6.61
C LEU A 216 21.90 -1.95 -5.60
N TYR A 217 21.52 -2.34 -4.37
CA TYR A 217 21.25 -1.39 -3.29
C TYR A 217 22.43 -0.44 -3.06
N ASP A 218 23.63 -0.99 -2.88
CA ASP A 218 24.85 -0.20 -2.67
C ASP A 218 25.13 0.71 -3.85
N HIS A 219 24.95 0.22 -5.09
CA HIS A 219 25.17 0.98 -6.32
C HIS A 219 24.15 2.10 -6.50
N LEU A 220 22.89 1.88 -6.18
CA LEU A 220 21.85 2.91 -6.22
C LEU A 220 22.18 4.07 -5.28
N PHE A 221 22.72 3.80 -4.09
CA PHE A 221 23.17 4.86 -3.19
C PHE A 221 24.43 5.56 -3.70
N GLU A 222 25.36 4.84 -4.32
CA GLU A 222 26.58 5.43 -4.87
C GLU A 222 26.26 6.41 -6.02
N ILE A 223 25.51 5.97 -7.02
CA ILE A 223 25.10 6.81 -8.16
C ILE A 223 24.10 7.88 -7.72
N GLY A 224 23.25 7.56 -6.75
CA GLY A 224 22.20 8.46 -6.26
C GLY A 224 22.72 9.70 -5.53
N LYS A 225 24.02 9.76 -5.16
CA LYS A 225 24.62 10.92 -4.49
C LYS A 225 24.39 12.23 -5.26
N GLU A 226 24.50 12.19 -6.59
CA GLU A 226 24.29 13.36 -7.45
C GLU A 226 22.81 13.82 -7.49
N PHE A 227 21.87 12.94 -7.13
CA PHE A 227 20.44 13.21 -7.06
C PHE A 227 19.97 13.49 -5.63
N ASN A 228 20.89 13.63 -4.67
CA ASN A 228 20.62 13.79 -3.25
C ASN A 228 19.78 12.63 -2.70
N VAL A 229 20.21 11.38 -3.00
CA VAL A 229 19.54 10.17 -2.51
C VAL A 229 19.63 10.07 -0.99
N ARG A 230 18.55 9.63 -0.36
CA ARG A 230 18.51 9.25 1.06
C ARG A 230 17.82 7.90 1.25
N PRO A 231 18.12 7.19 2.33
CA PRO A 231 17.25 6.10 2.77
C PRO A 231 15.89 6.70 3.15
N GLY A 232 14.83 5.92 2.94
CA GLY A 232 13.48 6.32 3.28
C GLY A 232 12.57 5.14 3.53
N CYS A 233 11.32 5.45 3.74
CA CYS A 233 10.26 4.49 3.97
C CYS A 233 8.90 5.10 3.59
N PRO A 234 7.81 4.33 3.49
CA PRO A 234 6.47 4.86 3.36
C PRO A 234 6.22 5.97 4.37
N ASN A 235 5.89 7.18 3.88
CA ASN A 235 5.79 8.37 4.72
C ASN A 235 4.32 8.65 5.09
N LEU A 236 4.03 8.72 6.40
CA LEU A 236 2.67 8.88 6.92
C LEU A 236 2.03 10.21 6.46
N ILE A 237 2.80 11.31 6.39
CA ILE A 237 2.27 12.61 5.94
C ILE A 237 1.91 12.54 4.46
N GLU A 238 2.85 12.09 3.64
CA GLU A 238 2.66 12.00 2.20
C GLU A 238 1.47 11.13 1.82
N ARG A 239 1.36 9.93 2.44
CA ARG A 239 0.28 9.00 2.13
C ARG A 239 -1.10 9.54 2.50
N ILE A 240 -1.24 10.20 3.69
CA ILE A 240 -2.52 10.76 4.12
C ILE A 240 -2.90 11.96 3.24
N GLU A 241 -1.97 12.90 3.01
CA GLU A 241 -2.21 14.02 2.10
C GLU A 241 -2.68 13.56 0.71
N SER A 242 -2.07 12.50 0.20
CA SER A 242 -2.33 11.91 -1.10
C SER A 242 -3.53 10.96 -1.14
N GLY A 243 -4.15 10.66 0.00
CA GLY A 243 -5.27 9.71 0.11
C GLY A 243 -4.89 8.28 -0.25
N LEU A 244 -3.63 7.88 -0.03
CA LEU A 244 -3.18 6.50 -0.20
C LEU A 244 -3.60 5.69 1.03
N LEU A 245 -4.52 4.77 0.83
CA LEU A 245 -5.08 3.94 1.89
C LEU A 245 -4.13 2.78 2.26
N SER A 246 -4.20 2.35 3.50
CA SER A 246 -3.40 1.27 4.05
C SER A 246 -4.29 0.23 4.70
N TYR A 247 -4.27 -1.01 4.18
CA TYR A 247 -4.96 -2.15 4.78
C TYR A 247 -4.45 -2.38 6.21
N GLY A 248 -5.37 -2.65 7.12
CA GLY A 248 -5.07 -2.81 8.55
C GLY A 248 -4.99 -1.50 9.34
N ASN A 249 -4.81 -0.35 8.66
CA ASN A 249 -4.86 0.97 9.29
C ASN A 249 -6.15 1.73 8.97
N ASP A 250 -6.47 1.92 7.68
CA ASP A 250 -7.62 2.73 7.25
C ASP A 250 -8.86 1.89 7.00
N PHE A 251 -8.69 0.65 6.63
CA PHE A 251 -9.74 -0.33 6.38
C PHE A 251 -9.24 -1.77 6.63
N ASP A 252 -10.18 -2.68 6.84
CA ASP A 252 -9.91 -4.09 7.10
C ASP A 252 -11.02 -4.99 6.52
N ASN A 253 -11.09 -6.25 6.96
CA ASN A 253 -12.08 -7.22 6.51
C ASN A 253 -13.52 -6.98 7.03
N ASN A 254 -13.77 -5.90 7.75
CA ASN A 254 -15.11 -5.44 8.11
C ASN A 254 -15.65 -4.37 7.15
N ASP A 255 -14.83 -3.93 6.20
CA ASP A 255 -15.16 -2.89 5.25
C ASP A 255 -15.29 -3.47 3.83
N ASN A 256 -16.22 -2.93 3.05
CA ASN A 256 -16.34 -3.29 1.64
C ASN A 256 -15.72 -2.22 0.71
N PRO A 257 -15.40 -2.56 -0.54
CA PRO A 257 -14.69 -1.65 -1.43
C PRO A 257 -15.45 -0.35 -1.77
N PHE A 258 -16.79 -0.32 -1.69
CA PHE A 258 -17.57 0.92 -1.87
C PHE A 258 -17.37 1.90 -0.70
N GLN A 259 -17.31 1.39 0.53
CA GLN A 259 -17.04 2.21 1.72
C GLN A 259 -15.64 2.83 1.66
N CYS A 260 -14.70 2.17 0.98
CA CYS A 260 -13.31 2.62 0.82
C CYS A 260 -13.08 3.51 -0.42
N GLY A 261 -14.13 3.78 -1.23
CA GLY A 261 -13.99 4.59 -2.44
C GLY A 261 -13.26 3.88 -3.59
N PHE A 262 -13.31 2.54 -3.62
CA PHE A 262 -12.70 1.73 -4.67
C PHE A 262 -13.63 1.46 -5.86
N ASP A 263 -14.70 2.24 -6.02
CA ASP A 263 -15.75 2.07 -7.04
C ASP A 263 -15.19 1.81 -8.43
N LYS A 264 -14.12 2.52 -8.83
CA LYS A 264 -13.48 2.38 -10.15
C LYS A 264 -12.78 1.04 -10.39
N TYR A 265 -12.67 0.20 -9.36
CA TYR A 265 -12.06 -1.13 -9.43
C TYR A 265 -13.09 -2.25 -9.27
N ILE A 266 -14.39 -1.93 -9.28
CA ILE A 266 -15.48 -2.89 -9.09
C ILE A 266 -16.25 -3.06 -10.40
N ASP A 267 -16.12 -4.22 -11.01
CA ASP A 267 -16.78 -4.54 -12.29
C ASP A 267 -17.96 -5.49 -12.06
N LEU A 268 -19.14 -4.95 -11.77
CA LEU A 268 -20.37 -5.73 -11.52
C LEU A 268 -21.14 -6.07 -12.80
N GLU A 269 -20.99 -5.28 -13.86
CA GLU A 269 -21.78 -5.35 -15.08
C GLU A 269 -21.18 -6.29 -16.14
N THR A 270 -19.95 -6.76 -15.94
CA THR A 270 -19.28 -7.71 -16.84
C THR A 270 -19.63 -9.15 -16.49
N ASP A 271 -19.42 -10.07 -17.45
CA ASP A 271 -19.69 -11.51 -17.27
C ASP A 271 -18.63 -12.24 -16.43
N ILE A 272 -17.65 -11.52 -15.88
CA ILE A 272 -16.66 -12.12 -14.98
C ILE A 272 -17.31 -12.68 -13.72
N ASN A 273 -16.80 -13.80 -13.26
CA ASN A 273 -17.18 -14.36 -11.97
C ASN A 273 -16.10 -14.09 -10.93
N PHE A 274 -16.50 -13.59 -9.76
CA PHE A 274 -15.63 -13.38 -8.60
C PHE A 274 -16.41 -13.59 -7.30
N LEU A 275 -15.68 -13.92 -6.25
CA LEU A 275 -16.25 -14.17 -4.94
C LEU A 275 -16.97 -12.92 -4.42
N GLY A 276 -18.15 -13.08 -3.81
CA GLY A 276 -18.91 -11.95 -3.26
C GLY A 276 -19.62 -11.04 -4.27
N LYS A 277 -19.61 -11.33 -5.59
CA LYS A 277 -20.23 -10.48 -6.63
C LYS A 277 -21.69 -10.12 -6.33
N ASP A 278 -22.52 -11.11 -5.95
CA ASP A 278 -23.93 -10.89 -5.64
C ASP A 278 -24.13 -10.07 -4.36
N LYS A 279 -23.21 -10.16 -3.42
CA LYS A 279 -23.23 -9.33 -2.21
C LYS A 279 -22.91 -7.87 -2.56
N LEU A 280 -21.88 -7.64 -3.38
CA LEU A 280 -21.55 -6.29 -3.84
C LEU A 280 -22.68 -5.66 -4.66
N LYS A 281 -23.40 -6.42 -5.50
CA LYS A 281 -24.60 -5.94 -6.18
C LYS A 281 -25.65 -5.45 -5.20
N LYS A 282 -25.96 -6.24 -4.17
CA LYS A 282 -26.93 -5.87 -3.12
C LYS A 282 -26.48 -4.63 -2.33
N ILE A 283 -25.17 -4.53 -2.02
CA ILE A 283 -24.62 -3.34 -1.35
C ILE A 283 -24.79 -2.11 -2.25
N LYS A 284 -24.48 -2.20 -3.54
CA LYS A 284 -24.66 -1.11 -4.51
C LYS A 284 -26.11 -0.66 -4.60
N GLU A 285 -27.06 -1.59 -4.65
CA GLU A 285 -28.49 -1.31 -4.69
C GLU A 285 -29.03 -0.63 -3.42
N LYS A 286 -28.59 -1.11 -2.25
CA LYS A 286 -29.00 -0.59 -0.95
C LYS A 286 -28.34 0.77 -0.64
N GLY A 287 -27.15 1.02 -1.18
CA GLY A 287 -26.25 2.09 -0.76
C GLY A 287 -25.41 1.71 0.45
N ILE A 288 -24.36 2.47 0.67
CA ILE A 288 -23.45 2.31 1.82
C ILE A 288 -23.97 3.10 3.03
N ASP A 289 -23.70 2.60 4.21
CA ASP A 289 -24.08 3.20 5.51
C ASP A 289 -22.96 4.04 6.13
N ARG A 290 -21.74 3.93 5.59
CA ARG A 290 -20.53 4.65 6.02
C ARG A 290 -19.53 4.75 4.88
N LYS A 291 -18.60 5.70 4.96
CA LYS A 291 -17.56 5.90 3.95
C LYS A 291 -16.26 6.42 4.56
N LEU A 292 -15.12 6.05 3.98
CA LEU A 292 -13.85 6.69 4.28
C LEU A 292 -13.83 8.13 3.78
N MET A 293 -13.57 9.04 4.69
CA MET A 293 -13.49 10.48 4.46
C MET A 293 -12.21 11.04 5.04
N GLY A 294 -11.77 12.18 4.51
CA GLY A 294 -10.77 13.01 5.15
C GLY A 294 -11.35 13.75 6.36
N VAL A 295 -10.52 14.00 7.37
CA VAL A 295 -10.86 14.90 8.47
C VAL A 295 -9.73 15.86 8.76
N GLN A 296 -10.08 17.07 9.23
CA GLN A 296 -9.14 18.10 9.65
C GLN A 296 -9.45 18.50 11.10
N ILE A 297 -8.39 18.60 11.92
CA ILE A 297 -8.47 18.98 13.32
C ILE A 297 -7.47 20.10 13.55
N ASP A 298 -7.87 21.16 14.22
CA ASP A 298 -6.99 22.28 14.55
C ASP A 298 -6.07 21.91 15.73
N LEU A 299 -5.04 21.13 15.40
CA LEU A 299 -4.06 20.60 16.33
C LEU A 299 -2.69 20.52 15.63
N THR A 300 -1.61 20.69 16.37
CA THR A 300 -0.25 20.70 15.82
C THR A 300 0.51 19.39 16.02
N LYS A 301 -0.07 18.42 16.75
CA LYS A 301 0.55 17.13 17.04
C LYS A 301 -0.51 16.09 17.34
N ILE A 302 -0.31 14.88 16.85
CA ILE A 302 -1.11 13.71 17.21
C ILE A 302 -0.20 12.46 17.22
N LEU A 303 -0.48 11.55 18.12
CA LEU A 303 0.03 10.17 18.08
C LEU A 303 -1.16 9.24 18.20
N LEU A 304 -1.53 8.63 17.08
CA LEU A 304 -2.65 7.70 17.00
C LEU A 304 -2.12 6.26 17.07
N THR A 305 -2.49 5.53 18.11
CA THR A 305 -2.11 4.11 18.32
C THR A 305 -3.31 3.16 18.26
N SER A 306 -4.52 3.71 18.20
CA SER A 306 -5.79 3.01 18.03
C SER A 306 -6.79 3.98 17.43
N SER A 307 -7.87 3.49 16.85
CA SER A 307 -8.96 4.35 16.36
C SER A 307 -9.59 5.15 17.51
N LEU A 308 -10.09 6.35 17.17
CA LEU A 308 -10.77 7.24 18.12
C LEU A 308 -12.17 7.55 17.61
N ASP A 309 -13.17 7.49 18.51
CA ASP A 309 -14.55 7.79 18.19
C ASP A 309 -14.75 9.27 17.81
N ILE A 310 -15.49 9.48 16.74
CA ILE A 310 -15.97 10.80 16.31
C ILE A 310 -17.44 10.90 16.68
N LYS A 311 -17.83 12.01 17.36
CA LYS A 311 -19.19 12.22 17.87
C LYS A 311 -19.84 13.45 17.23
N ASN A 312 -21.17 13.44 17.11
CA ASN A 312 -21.94 14.63 16.78
C ASN A 312 -22.16 15.50 18.01
N ASN A 313 -22.87 16.64 17.85
CA ASN A 313 -23.16 17.59 18.93
C ASN A 313 -24.06 16.99 20.05
N GLU A 314 -24.74 15.88 19.76
CA GLU A 314 -25.60 15.17 20.72
C GLU A 314 -24.83 14.08 21.48
N GLY A 315 -23.55 13.87 21.17
CA GLY A 315 -22.69 12.85 21.76
C GLY A 315 -22.80 11.46 21.11
N ASN A 316 -23.56 11.31 20.03
CA ASN A 316 -23.68 10.03 19.32
C ASN A 316 -22.46 9.78 18.45
N ILE A 317 -21.96 8.54 18.40
CA ILE A 317 -20.82 8.13 17.56
C ILE A 317 -21.24 8.11 16.09
N ILE A 318 -20.64 9.01 15.31
CA ILE A 318 -20.85 9.18 13.86
C ILE A 318 -19.72 8.63 13.00
N GLY A 319 -18.65 8.17 13.60
CA GLY A 319 -17.51 7.59 12.89
C GLY A 319 -16.33 7.32 13.80
N GLU A 320 -15.21 6.94 13.18
CA GLU A 320 -13.95 6.68 13.87
C GLU A 320 -12.76 7.18 13.04
N LEU A 321 -11.83 7.87 13.71
CA LEU A 321 -10.55 8.27 13.14
C LEU A 321 -9.61 7.06 13.14
N ARG A 322 -9.14 6.64 11.96
CA ARG A 322 -8.33 5.43 11.78
C ARG A 322 -6.84 5.72 11.55
N SER A 323 -6.52 6.82 10.87
CA SER A 323 -5.16 7.30 10.67
C SER A 323 -5.11 8.82 10.77
N ALA A 324 -4.03 9.37 11.33
CA ALA A 324 -3.84 10.80 11.41
C ALA A 324 -2.37 11.19 11.54
N CYS A 325 -2.04 12.38 11.05
CA CYS A 325 -0.75 13.03 11.26
C CYS A 325 -0.90 14.56 11.21
N TYR A 326 0.07 15.27 11.77
CA TYR A 326 0.23 16.69 11.48
C TYR A 326 0.77 16.88 10.07
N SER A 327 0.13 17.71 9.26
CA SER A 327 0.62 18.10 7.95
C SER A 327 1.18 19.52 7.98
N PRO A 328 2.47 19.72 7.69
CA PRO A 328 3.05 21.07 7.56
C PRO A 328 2.41 21.89 6.44
N HIS A 329 1.94 21.22 5.37
CA HIS A 329 1.28 21.86 4.25
C HIS A 329 -0.07 22.50 4.65
N PHE A 330 -0.90 21.75 5.36
CA PHE A 330 -2.20 22.24 5.85
C PHE A 330 -2.10 22.99 7.19
N LYS A 331 -0.95 22.91 7.90
CA LYS A 331 -0.73 23.45 9.25
C LYS A 331 -1.77 22.96 10.26
N LYS A 332 -2.22 21.72 10.12
CA LYS A 332 -3.24 21.04 10.92
C LYS A 332 -2.98 19.55 11.00
N VAL A 333 -3.62 18.90 11.94
CA VAL A 333 -3.77 17.46 11.87
C VAL A 333 -4.80 17.14 10.79
N ILE A 334 -4.40 16.24 9.88
CA ILE A 334 -5.27 15.63 8.88
C ILE A 334 -5.35 14.13 9.17
N GLY A 335 -6.47 13.53 8.80
CA GLY A 335 -6.64 12.09 9.03
C GLY A 335 -7.63 11.45 8.08
N ILE A 336 -7.64 10.12 8.09
CA ILE A 336 -8.57 9.26 7.38
C ILE A 336 -9.50 8.65 8.41
N ALA A 337 -10.80 8.80 8.20
CA ALA A 337 -11.83 8.36 9.13
C ALA A 337 -12.96 7.63 8.40
N MET A 338 -13.50 6.58 9.03
CA MET A 338 -14.72 5.95 8.57
C MET A 338 -15.91 6.69 9.17
N ILE A 339 -16.71 7.36 8.34
CA ILE A 339 -17.81 8.25 8.75
C ILE A 339 -19.14 7.65 8.32
N LYS A 340 -20.12 7.62 9.23
CA LYS A 340 -21.48 7.11 8.99
C LYS A 340 -22.33 8.12 8.22
N GLU A 341 -23.25 7.61 7.39
CA GLU A 341 -24.33 8.43 6.86
C GLU A 341 -25.22 8.98 8.01
N PRO A 342 -25.73 10.22 7.91
CA PRO A 342 -25.62 11.18 6.79
C PRO A 342 -24.39 12.12 6.87
N TYR A 343 -23.40 11.83 7.75
CA TYR A 343 -22.26 12.70 8.03
C TYR A 343 -21.08 12.54 7.07
N CYS A 344 -21.07 11.52 6.20
CA CYS A 344 -20.00 11.28 5.23
C CYS A 344 -20.05 12.22 4.02
N LYS A 345 -20.15 13.52 4.29
CA LYS A 345 -20.19 14.61 3.30
C LYS A 345 -19.16 15.68 3.66
N ALA A 346 -18.53 16.25 2.65
CA ALA A 346 -17.63 17.38 2.85
C ALA A 346 -18.34 18.51 3.59
N SER A 347 -17.66 19.13 4.53
CA SER A 347 -18.15 20.18 5.43
C SER A 347 -19.04 19.71 6.59
N SER A 348 -19.35 18.42 6.73
CA SER A 348 -19.89 17.89 7.99
C SER A 348 -18.89 18.14 9.13
N SER A 349 -19.40 18.25 10.34
CA SER A 349 -18.58 18.49 11.54
C SER A 349 -18.88 17.47 12.62
N GLY A 350 -17.94 17.30 13.51
CA GLY A 350 -18.06 16.45 14.69
C GLY A 350 -17.08 16.90 15.77
N THR A 351 -17.02 16.12 16.82
CA THR A 351 -16.04 16.28 17.91
C THR A 351 -15.27 15.00 18.14
N ILE A 352 -14.05 15.12 18.57
CA ILE A 352 -13.18 14.00 18.92
C ILE A 352 -12.45 14.31 20.21
N GLU A 353 -12.26 13.30 21.06
CA GLU A 353 -11.51 13.43 22.30
C GLU A 353 -10.06 13.00 22.08
N ILE A 354 -9.11 13.91 22.32
CA ILE A 354 -7.66 13.66 22.21
C ILE A 354 -7.00 14.18 23.47
N ASP A 355 -6.28 13.33 24.18
CA ASP A 355 -5.58 13.66 25.43
C ASP A 355 -6.50 14.34 26.48
N GLY A 356 -7.77 13.91 26.57
CA GLY A 356 -8.77 14.45 27.49
C GLY A 356 -9.39 15.78 27.06
N ASN A 357 -9.09 16.29 25.86
CA ASN A 357 -9.67 17.49 25.31
C ASN A 357 -10.66 17.16 24.18
N SER A 358 -11.86 17.76 24.24
CA SER A 358 -12.85 17.67 23.16
C SER A 358 -12.50 18.70 22.09
N LEU A 359 -12.18 18.25 20.90
CA LEU A 359 -11.77 19.08 19.77
C LEU A 359 -12.78 18.99 18.64
N ALA A 360 -13.07 20.13 18.00
CA ALA A 360 -13.88 20.16 16.79
C ALA A 360 -13.08 19.58 15.60
N LEU A 361 -13.75 18.81 14.76
CA LEU A 361 -13.21 18.35 13.50
C LEU A 361 -14.15 18.69 12.33
N LYS A 362 -13.57 18.82 11.15
CA LYS A 362 -14.27 19.02 9.90
C LYS A 362 -14.03 17.81 8.98
N VAL A 363 -15.12 17.27 8.43
CA VAL A 363 -15.08 16.23 7.41
C VAL A 363 -14.79 16.86 6.03
N CYS A 364 -13.96 16.20 5.22
CA CYS A 364 -13.62 16.64 3.86
C CYS A 364 -13.46 15.42 2.95
N ASP A 365 -13.39 15.68 1.64
CA ASP A 365 -13.14 14.62 0.66
C ASP A 365 -11.68 14.15 0.70
N LEU A 366 -11.43 12.96 0.17
CA LEU A 366 -10.11 12.40 -0.12
C LEU A 366 -9.90 12.36 -1.64
N PRO A 367 -8.66 12.58 -2.14
CA PRO A 367 -7.45 12.97 -1.39
C PRO A 367 -7.50 14.44 -0.91
N PHE A 368 -6.58 14.82 -0.01
CA PHE A 368 -6.44 16.23 0.42
C PHE A 368 -5.76 17.10 -0.64
N ILE A 369 -4.87 16.50 -1.49
CA ILE A 369 -4.12 17.14 -2.59
C ILE A 369 -4.22 16.36 -3.89
#